data_4a3a1e6cbbf5d07e5f8f40d7f30224dd
#
_entry.id   4a3a1e6cbbf5d07e5f8f40d7f30224dd
#
_cell.length_a   1.000
_cell.length_b   1.000
_cell.length_c   1.000
_cell.angle_alpha   90.00
_cell.angle_beta   90.00
_cell.angle_gamma   90.00
#
_symmetry.space_group_name_H-M   'P 1'
#
loop_
_entity.id
_entity.type
_entity.pdbx_description
1 polymer ?
#
loop_
_entity_poly.entity_id
_entity_poly.type
_entity_poly.pdbx_seq_one_letter_code
_entity_poly.pdbx_strand_id
1 'polypeptide(L)'
;MIDELPAIHAVVNPRASDSKGRDDMKVETISGLRMPATNGRRAARLRYLFPIAAFVVLVVVFGWALNRDPRTIPSALIDKPVPQFNLPPVQGRTLGLSNLDLVGEVSLVNVFASWCVACREEHPLFMRLKAAGVVPIHGLDYKDEPDNASMWLNTLGDPYTRTGADLNGRVGIDWGVYGVPETFVITKDGRIAHKHIGQLTPQALEETILPLVRRLREQ
;
A
#
# COMPACT_ATOMS: atom_id res chain seq x y z
N MET A 1 6.94 24.33 55.38
CA MET A 1 5.57 24.64 55.82
C MET A 1 4.78 23.43 55.40
N ILE A 2 4.73 22.35 56.22
CA ILE A 2 3.87 22.24 57.38
C ILE A 2 2.41 22.33 56.86
N ASP A 3 1.66 21.33 56.87
CA ASP A 3 0.95 20.45 57.77
C ASP A 3 -0.38 20.09 57.08
N GLU A 4 -1.12 19.11 57.29
CA GLU A 4 -1.28 18.07 58.34
C GLU A 4 -2.34 17.07 57.88
N LEU A 5 -2.18 15.84 58.30
CA LEU A 5 -3.24 14.81 58.43
C LEU A 5 -4.04 15.05 59.69
N PRO A 6 -5.29 14.56 59.81
CA PRO A 6 -5.56 13.59 60.85
C PRO A 6 -6.52 12.44 60.41
N ALA A 7 -6.21 11.21 60.70
CA ALA A 7 -6.37 10.44 61.96
C ALA A 7 -7.81 10.04 62.32
N ILE A 8 -8.08 8.76 62.14
CA ILE A 8 -8.56 7.71 63.05
C ILE A 8 -9.76 8.07 63.98
N HIS A 9 -10.77 7.20 63.92
CA HIS A 9 -11.41 6.72 65.19
C HIS A 9 -12.06 5.34 64.95
N ALA A 10 -11.47 4.39 65.64
CA ALA A 10 -12.07 3.10 65.99
C ALA A 10 -12.97 3.28 67.16
N VAL A 11 -14.12 2.63 67.22
CA VAL A 11 -14.89 2.41 68.46
C VAL A 11 -15.23 0.93 68.58
N VAL A 12 -14.77 0.39 69.68
CA VAL A 12 -14.89 -0.96 70.22
C VAL A 12 -16.05 -1.02 71.20
N ASN A 13 -16.93 -2.04 71.01
CA ASN A 13 -17.54 -2.97 72.00
C ASN A 13 -18.21 -2.39 73.28
N PRO A 14 -18.98 -3.12 74.10
CA PRO A 14 -19.16 -4.56 74.25
C PRO A 14 -20.58 -5.10 74.74
N ARG A 15 -20.68 -6.43 74.75
CA ARG A 15 -21.38 -7.34 75.64
C ARG A 15 -22.86 -7.13 76.01
N ALA A 16 -23.64 -8.21 75.87
CA ALA A 16 -24.20 -8.95 77.01
C ALA A 16 -24.88 -10.26 76.61
N SER A 17 -24.56 -11.27 77.31
CA SER A 17 -25.12 -12.59 77.47
C SER A 17 -26.63 -12.56 77.81
N ASP A 18 -27.37 -13.54 77.32
CA ASP A 18 -28.07 -14.45 78.28
C ASP A 18 -28.69 -15.65 77.59
N SER A 19 -28.91 -16.64 78.36
CA SER A 19 -29.13 -18.07 78.23
C SER A 19 -30.56 -18.46 77.89
N LYS A 20 -30.61 -19.72 77.37
CA LYS A 20 -31.60 -20.73 77.68
C LYS A 20 -32.84 -20.90 76.81
N GLY A 21 -32.92 -22.02 76.19
CA GLY A 21 -34.13 -22.57 75.54
C GLY A 21 -33.80 -23.81 74.73
N ARG A 22 -33.79 -24.91 75.37
CA ARG A 22 -33.67 -26.26 74.85
C ARG A 22 -35.06 -26.68 74.39
N ASP A 23 -35.27 -26.83 73.05
CA ASP A 23 -36.37 -27.65 72.56
C ASP A 23 -35.92 -28.46 71.41
N ASP A 24 -36.08 -29.76 71.53
CA ASP A 24 -35.81 -30.78 70.58
C ASP A 24 -36.69 -30.63 69.33
N MET A 25 -36.08 -30.49 68.13
CA MET A 25 -36.81 -30.70 66.94
C MET A 25 -36.02 -31.56 65.95
N LYS A 26 -36.66 -32.71 65.65
CA LYS A 26 -36.25 -33.80 64.79
C LYS A 26 -35.53 -33.32 63.54
N VAL A 27 -34.34 -33.87 63.34
CA VAL A 27 -33.65 -33.86 62.06
C VAL A 27 -34.35 -34.81 61.11
N GLU A 28 -35.20 -34.31 60.22
CA GLU A 28 -35.59 -35.03 59.02
C GLU A 28 -34.48 -34.96 58.00
N THR A 29 -33.85 -36.04 57.75
CA THR A 29 -32.88 -36.28 56.70
C THR A 29 -33.56 -36.17 55.34
N ILE A 30 -33.45 -35.03 54.69
CA ILE A 30 -33.78 -34.91 53.28
C ILE A 30 -32.59 -35.39 52.47
N SER A 31 -32.59 -36.73 52.25
CA SER A 31 -31.74 -37.38 51.26
C SER A 31 -32.27 -37.04 49.85
N GLY A 32 -31.43 -36.42 49.01
CA GLY A 32 -31.68 -36.50 47.57
C GLY A 32 -31.82 -35.18 46.81
N LEU A 33 -30.82 -34.34 46.84
CA LEU A 33 -30.58 -33.45 45.67
C LEU A 33 -29.18 -33.73 45.10
N ARG A 34 -29.14 -34.70 44.18
CA ARG A 34 -27.96 -34.84 43.29
C ARG A 34 -27.96 -33.61 42.38
N MET A 35 -27.10 -32.66 42.64
CA MET A 35 -26.77 -31.65 41.67
C MET A 35 -26.06 -32.28 40.48
N PRO A 36 -26.51 -32.03 39.25
CA PRO A 36 -25.78 -32.52 38.10
C PRO A 36 -24.41 -31.87 38.07
N ALA A 37 -23.36 -32.68 38.02
CA ALA A 37 -21.99 -32.23 37.84
C ALA A 37 -21.89 -31.49 36.51
N THR A 38 -21.99 -30.15 36.57
CA THR A 38 -21.83 -29.30 35.39
C THR A 38 -20.41 -29.44 34.86
N ASN A 39 -20.32 -29.85 33.60
CA ASN A 39 -19.07 -29.96 32.81
C ASN A 39 -18.33 -28.61 32.64
N GLY A 40 -18.12 -27.85 33.70
CA GLY A 40 -17.52 -26.49 33.69
C GLY A 40 -16.08 -26.44 33.14
N ARG A 41 -15.38 -27.60 33.13
CA ARG A 41 -14.00 -27.67 32.63
C ARG A 41 -13.89 -27.64 31.09
N ARG A 42 -14.92 -28.14 30.38
CA ARG A 42 -14.94 -28.12 28.90
C ARG A 42 -15.32 -26.72 28.37
N ALA A 43 -16.25 -26.05 29.01
CA ALA A 43 -16.66 -24.68 28.63
C ALA A 43 -15.54 -23.64 28.90
N ALA A 44 -14.77 -23.81 29.97
CA ALA A 44 -13.64 -22.93 30.26
C ALA A 44 -12.52 -23.06 29.20
N ARG A 45 -12.21 -24.28 28.73
CA ARG A 45 -11.22 -24.50 27.69
C ARG A 45 -11.65 -23.92 26.33
N LEU A 46 -12.93 -24.01 26.00
CA LEU A 46 -13.48 -23.46 24.76
C LEU A 46 -13.39 -21.92 24.72
N ARG A 47 -13.52 -21.27 25.86
CA ARG A 47 -13.40 -19.80 26.00
C ARG A 47 -11.99 -19.30 25.68
N TYR A 48 -10.95 -20.09 25.95
CA TYR A 48 -9.56 -19.73 25.61
C TYR A 48 -9.16 -20.18 24.20
N LEU A 49 -9.84 -21.19 23.63
CA LEU A 49 -9.59 -21.60 22.24
C LEU A 49 -10.17 -20.63 21.20
N PHE A 50 -11.25 -19.92 21.56
CA PHE A 50 -11.88 -18.98 20.65
C PHE A 50 -10.94 -17.83 20.19
N PRO A 51 -10.24 -17.11 21.08
CA PRO A 51 -9.32 -16.07 20.63
C PRO A 51 -8.12 -16.63 19.84
N ILE A 52 -7.65 -17.84 20.17
CA ILE A 52 -6.58 -18.48 19.42
C ILE A 52 -7.06 -18.84 18.00
N ALA A 53 -8.25 -19.44 17.88
CA ALA A 53 -8.84 -19.76 16.59
C ALA A 53 -9.09 -18.50 15.75
N ALA A 54 -9.61 -17.43 16.36
CA ALA A 54 -9.81 -16.14 15.71
C ALA A 54 -8.47 -15.55 15.22
N PHE A 55 -7.42 -15.63 16.02
CA PHE A 55 -6.08 -15.17 15.64
C PHE A 55 -5.51 -15.98 14.47
N VAL A 56 -5.63 -17.31 14.50
CA VAL A 56 -5.19 -18.17 13.39
C VAL A 56 -5.92 -17.84 12.10
N VAL A 57 -7.26 -17.67 12.16
CA VAL A 57 -8.05 -17.24 10.99
C VAL A 57 -7.57 -15.90 10.46
N LEU A 58 -7.31 -14.95 11.35
CA LEU A 58 -6.82 -13.64 10.98
C LEU A 58 -5.45 -13.72 10.30
N VAL A 59 -4.52 -14.49 10.83
CA VAL A 59 -3.18 -14.74 10.23
C VAL A 59 -3.31 -15.39 8.85
N VAL A 60 -4.19 -16.38 8.69
CA VAL A 60 -4.43 -17.03 7.40
C VAL A 60 -5.03 -16.06 6.38
N VAL A 61 -6.03 -15.27 6.79
CA VAL A 61 -6.66 -14.26 5.92
C VAL A 61 -5.66 -13.18 5.53
N PHE A 62 -4.86 -12.68 6.47
CA PHE A 62 -3.80 -11.71 6.16
C PHE A 62 -2.72 -12.31 5.25
N GLY A 63 -2.25 -13.52 5.53
CA GLY A 63 -1.28 -14.21 4.68
C GLY A 63 -1.79 -14.37 3.24
N TRP A 64 -3.07 -14.75 3.09
CA TRP A 64 -3.70 -14.86 1.79
C TRP A 64 -3.89 -13.48 1.11
N ALA A 65 -4.29 -12.46 1.87
CA ALA A 65 -4.45 -11.10 1.36
C ALA A 65 -3.12 -10.46 0.92
N LEU A 66 -2.04 -10.68 1.68
CA LEU A 66 -0.69 -10.19 1.35
C LEU A 66 -0.09 -10.89 0.12
N ASN A 67 -0.55 -12.09 -0.20
CA ASN A 67 -0.10 -12.81 -1.40
C ASN A 67 -0.88 -12.41 -2.67
N ARG A 68 -1.87 -11.52 -2.56
CA ARG A 68 -2.54 -10.92 -3.71
C ARG A 68 -1.72 -9.74 -4.21
N ASP A 69 -1.41 -9.75 -5.50
CA ASP A 69 -0.72 -8.65 -6.14
C ASP A 69 -1.63 -7.39 -6.16
N PRO A 70 -1.28 -6.31 -5.42
CA PRO A 70 -2.07 -5.08 -5.39
C PRO A 70 -2.02 -4.30 -6.71
N ARG A 71 -1.18 -4.74 -7.67
CA ARG A 71 -0.96 -4.07 -8.96
C ARG A 71 -2.12 -4.22 -9.95
N THR A 72 -3.16 -4.99 -9.58
CA THR A 72 -4.31 -5.29 -10.47
C THR A 72 -5.44 -4.27 -10.40
N ILE A 73 -5.28 -3.13 -9.71
CA ILE A 73 -6.32 -2.08 -9.73
C ILE A 73 -6.24 -1.36 -11.08
N PRO A 74 -7.23 -1.52 -11.98
CA PRO A 74 -7.22 -0.79 -13.24
C PRO A 74 -7.21 0.71 -12.97
N SER A 75 -6.28 1.43 -13.57
CA SER A 75 -6.30 2.90 -13.50
C SER A 75 -7.61 3.41 -14.13
N ALA A 76 -8.28 4.34 -13.46
CA ALA A 76 -9.48 4.98 -13.98
C ALA A 76 -9.22 5.76 -15.29
N LEU A 77 -7.95 5.94 -15.65
CA LEU A 77 -7.51 6.64 -16.86
C LEU A 77 -7.26 5.72 -18.05
N ILE A 78 -7.42 4.40 -17.93
CA ILE A 78 -7.32 3.50 -19.08
C ILE A 78 -8.40 3.87 -20.11
N ASP A 79 -8.01 3.92 -21.38
CA ASP A 79 -8.78 4.36 -22.54
C ASP A 79 -9.26 5.82 -22.46
N LYS A 80 -8.68 6.63 -21.56
CA LYS A 80 -8.94 8.07 -21.51
C LYS A 80 -7.82 8.84 -22.21
N PRO A 81 -8.14 10.02 -22.77
CA PRO A 81 -7.11 10.93 -23.23
C PRO A 81 -6.15 11.28 -22.09
N VAL A 82 -4.87 11.40 -22.42
CA VAL A 82 -3.87 11.94 -21.52
C VAL A 82 -4.33 13.31 -21.00
N PRO A 83 -4.31 13.58 -19.69
CA PRO A 83 -4.61 14.91 -19.15
C PRO A 83 -3.75 15.97 -19.81
N GLN A 84 -4.28 17.20 -19.93
CA GLN A 84 -3.53 18.32 -20.50
C GLN A 84 -2.41 18.74 -19.55
N PHE A 85 -1.21 18.85 -20.08
CA PHE A 85 -0.05 19.34 -19.33
C PHE A 85 1.00 19.91 -20.29
N ASN A 86 1.90 20.72 -19.75
CA ASN A 86 3.07 21.24 -20.44
C ASN A 86 4.17 21.48 -19.41
N LEU A 87 5.20 20.62 -19.45
CA LEU A 87 6.31 20.65 -18.51
C LEU A 87 7.60 21.14 -19.20
N PRO A 88 8.40 21.96 -18.52
CA PRO A 88 9.74 22.27 -18.98
C PRO A 88 10.60 21.01 -19.03
N PRO A 89 11.67 21.01 -19.84
CA PRO A 89 12.62 19.91 -19.85
C PRO A 89 13.33 19.76 -18.50
N VAL A 90 13.77 18.54 -18.19
CA VAL A 90 14.75 18.37 -17.10
C VAL A 90 15.98 19.20 -17.41
N GLN A 91 16.58 19.80 -16.38
CA GLN A 91 17.73 20.67 -16.51
C GLN A 91 18.84 20.04 -17.35
N GLY A 92 19.38 20.82 -18.29
CA GLY A 92 20.40 20.34 -19.25
C GLY A 92 19.81 19.60 -20.46
N ARG A 93 18.50 19.46 -20.56
CA ARG A 93 17.76 18.92 -21.72
C ARG A 93 17.11 20.06 -22.51
N THR A 94 16.84 19.83 -23.80
CA THR A 94 16.31 20.88 -24.68
C THR A 94 14.82 20.74 -24.96
N LEU A 95 14.27 19.52 -24.85
CA LEU A 95 12.90 19.21 -25.19
C LEU A 95 12.08 18.89 -23.94
N GLY A 96 11.13 19.77 -23.62
CA GLY A 96 10.10 19.54 -22.63
C GLY A 96 9.10 18.49 -23.06
N LEU A 97 8.14 18.17 -22.22
CA LEU A 97 7.09 17.19 -22.49
C LEU A 97 5.71 17.80 -22.26
N SER A 98 4.84 17.64 -23.25
CA SER A 98 3.44 18.02 -23.17
C SER A 98 2.52 16.89 -23.66
N ASN A 99 1.23 16.99 -23.40
CA ASN A 99 0.26 16.04 -23.94
C ASN A 99 0.22 16.04 -25.49
N LEU A 100 0.58 17.14 -26.13
CA LEU A 100 0.63 17.22 -27.60
C LEU A 100 1.79 16.40 -28.20
N ASP A 101 2.88 16.23 -27.45
CA ASP A 101 4.05 15.44 -27.87
C ASP A 101 3.78 13.93 -27.83
N LEU A 102 2.64 13.53 -27.25
CA LEU A 102 2.22 12.13 -27.12
C LEU A 102 1.19 11.72 -28.18
N VAL A 103 0.97 12.55 -29.18
CA VAL A 103 0.06 12.27 -30.29
C VAL A 103 0.87 12.01 -31.57
N GLY A 104 0.41 11.07 -32.41
CA GLY A 104 1.02 10.76 -33.70
C GLY A 104 1.67 9.38 -33.75
N GLU A 105 2.26 8.92 -32.67
CA GLU A 105 2.86 7.59 -32.59
C GLU A 105 2.64 6.91 -31.22
N VAL A 106 2.70 5.59 -31.22
CA VAL A 106 2.66 4.82 -29.97
C VAL A 106 3.94 5.05 -29.20
N SER A 107 3.83 5.47 -27.92
CA SER A 107 4.98 5.81 -27.08
C SER A 107 4.86 5.23 -25.68
N LEU A 108 5.98 5.22 -24.96
CA LEU A 108 6.03 4.96 -23.53
C LEU A 108 6.27 6.26 -22.77
N VAL A 109 5.59 6.43 -21.64
CA VAL A 109 5.93 7.48 -20.65
C VAL A 109 6.34 6.78 -19.38
N ASN A 110 7.60 6.94 -18.99
CA ASN A 110 8.15 6.42 -17.75
C ASN A 110 8.19 7.56 -16.72
N VAL A 111 7.53 7.37 -15.60
CA VAL A 111 7.57 8.28 -14.45
C VAL A 111 8.70 7.84 -13.53
N PHE A 112 9.67 8.71 -13.36
CA PHE A 112 10.89 8.40 -12.63
C PHE A 112 11.30 9.53 -11.68
N ALA A 113 12.31 9.27 -10.85
CA ALA A 113 12.99 10.27 -10.06
C ALA A 113 14.41 9.81 -9.72
N SER A 114 15.34 10.73 -9.51
CA SER A 114 16.73 10.40 -9.16
C SER A 114 16.89 9.70 -7.80
N TRP A 115 16.01 10.03 -6.86
CA TRP A 115 15.97 9.45 -5.51
C TRP A 115 15.35 8.04 -5.46
N CYS A 116 14.79 7.55 -6.57
CA CYS A 116 14.09 6.29 -6.64
C CYS A 116 15.03 5.11 -6.93
N VAL A 117 15.20 4.21 -5.98
CA VAL A 117 16.08 3.03 -6.14
C VAL A 117 15.58 2.09 -7.24
N ALA A 118 14.28 1.77 -7.26
CA ALA A 118 13.68 0.89 -8.26
C ALA A 118 13.76 1.47 -9.68
N CYS A 119 13.71 2.81 -9.82
CA CYS A 119 13.93 3.48 -11.10
C CYS A 119 15.36 3.26 -11.62
N ARG A 120 16.34 3.27 -10.72
CA ARG A 120 17.74 2.99 -11.06
C ARG A 120 17.92 1.54 -11.53
N GLU A 121 17.21 0.61 -10.93
CA GLU A 121 17.28 -0.81 -11.29
C GLU A 121 16.65 -1.10 -12.67
N GLU A 122 15.57 -0.41 -13.04
CA GLU A 122 14.95 -0.59 -14.36
C GLU A 122 15.64 0.23 -15.48
N HIS A 123 16.37 1.27 -15.13
CA HIS A 123 16.98 2.20 -16.10
C HIS A 123 17.79 1.53 -17.23
N PRO A 124 18.63 0.50 -16.96
CA PRO A 124 19.33 -0.22 -18.02
C PRO A 124 18.41 -0.89 -19.04
N LEU A 125 17.18 -1.23 -18.65
CA LEU A 125 16.17 -1.78 -19.56
C LEU A 125 15.70 -0.72 -20.54
N PHE A 126 15.42 0.50 -20.09
CA PHE A 126 15.06 1.62 -20.97
C PHE A 126 16.22 2.03 -21.88
N MET A 127 17.46 1.98 -21.41
CA MET A 127 18.63 2.23 -22.26
C MET A 127 18.73 1.21 -23.41
N ARG A 128 18.45 -0.07 -23.15
CA ARG A 128 18.40 -1.12 -24.19
C ARG A 128 17.24 -0.89 -25.16
N LEU A 129 16.06 -0.51 -24.69
CA LEU A 129 14.90 -0.20 -25.51
C LEU A 129 15.17 0.97 -26.45
N LYS A 130 15.81 2.03 -25.95
CA LYS A 130 16.25 3.17 -26.77
C LYS A 130 17.23 2.74 -27.85
N ALA A 131 18.26 1.98 -27.49
CA ALA A 131 19.26 1.49 -28.42
C ALA A 131 18.66 0.61 -29.52
N ALA A 132 17.63 -0.16 -29.18
CA ALA A 132 16.90 -1.00 -30.13
C ALA A 132 15.91 -0.20 -31.03
N GLY A 133 15.62 1.05 -30.70
CA GLY A 133 14.70 1.89 -31.49
C GLY A 133 13.26 1.34 -31.56
N VAL A 134 12.86 0.53 -30.59
CA VAL A 134 11.60 -0.20 -30.66
C VAL A 134 10.39 0.73 -30.49
N VAL A 135 10.47 1.71 -29.60
CA VAL A 135 9.39 2.64 -29.28
C VAL A 135 9.98 3.91 -28.66
N PRO A 136 9.47 5.12 -29.00
CA PRO A 136 9.88 6.33 -28.31
C PRO A 136 9.52 6.27 -26.85
N ILE A 137 10.43 6.74 -26.02
CA ILE A 137 10.29 6.75 -24.57
C ILE A 137 10.39 8.19 -24.10
N HIS A 138 9.42 8.64 -23.33
CA HIS A 138 9.41 9.96 -22.70
C HIS A 138 9.56 9.80 -21.18
N GLY A 139 10.30 10.71 -20.56
CA GLY A 139 10.52 10.72 -19.11
C GLY A 139 9.70 11.80 -18.45
N LEU A 140 8.93 11.44 -17.43
CA LEU A 140 8.28 12.35 -16.51
C LEU A 140 9.00 12.28 -15.18
N ASP A 141 9.79 13.32 -14.90
CA ASP A 141 10.59 13.45 -13.70
C ASP A 141 9.73 13.99 -12.55
N TYR A 142 9.48 13.15 -11.56
CA TYR A 142 8.45 13.37 -10.54
C TYR A 142 9.05 13.83 -9.21
N LYS A 143 8.73 15.07 -8.81
CA LYS A 143 9.13 15.63 -7.50
C LYS A 143 10.62 15.48 -7.22
N ASP A 144 11.43 15.84 -8.19
CA ASP A 144 12.88 15.75 -8.09
C ASP A 144 13.53 17.12 -8.07
N GLU A 145 14.73 17.20 -7.52
CA GLU A 145 15.56 18.40 -7.58
C GLU A 145 16.23 18.47 -8.97
N PRO A 146 16.19 19.64 -9.65
CA PRO A 146 16.68 19.79 -11.02
C PRO A 146 18.11 19.31 -11.24
N ASP A 147 19.02 19.62 -10.30
CA ASP A 147 20.42 19.23 -10.37
C ASP A 147 20.59 17.71 -10.22
N ASN A 148 19.79 17.08 -9.35
CA ASN A 148 19.84 15.63 -9.12
C ASN A 148 19.32 14.85 -10.34
N ALA A 149 18.20 15.24 -10.90
CA ALA A 149 17.65 14.64 -12.12
C ALA A 149 18.62 14.77 -13.29
N SER A 150 19.21 15.97 -13.46
CA SER A 150 20.23 16.22 -14.49
C SER A 150 21.45 15.35 -14.31
N MET A 151 22.02 15.31 -13.10
CA MET A 151 23.18 14.50 -12.78
C MET A 151 22.91 13.00 -12.97
N TRP A 152 21.73 12.54 -12.59
CA TRP A 152 21.30 11.16 -12.74
C TRP A 152 21.28 10.72 -14.21
N LEU A 153 20.64 11.51 -15.08
CA LEU A 153 20.58 11.26 -16.52
C LEU A 153 21.98 11.39 -17.21
N ASN A 154 22.83 12.29 -16.73
CA ASN A 154 24.19 12.42 -17.26
C ASN A 154 25.08 11.24 -16.88
N THR A 155 24.87 10.68 -15.67
CA THR A 155 25.71 9.59 -15.15
C THR A 155 25.29 8.22 -15.68
N LEU A 156 23.97 7.96 -15.74
CA LEU A 156 23.44 6.64 -16.13
C LEU A 156 23.07 6.54 -17.62
N GLY A 157 23.12 7.67 -18.33
CA GLY A 157 22.62 7.81 -19.69
C GLY A 157 21.17 8.30 -19.74
N ASP A 158 20.77 8.80 -20.89
CA ASP A 158 19.42 9.33 -21.09
C ASP A 158 18.66 8.49 -22.12
N PRO A 159 17.67 7.66 -21.69
CA PRO A 159 16.88 6.85 -22.61
C PRO A 159 15.76 7.64 -23.28
N TYR A 160 15.46 8.85 -22.81
CA TYR A 160 14.26 9.58 -23.18
C TYR A 160 14.44 10.41 -24.46
N THR A 161 13.39 10.45 -25.27
CA THR A 161 13.27 11.34 -26.42
C THR A 161 12.95 12.76 -25.97
N ARG A 162 12.08 12.88 -24.96
CA ARG A 162 11.71 14.13 -24.28
C ARG A 162 11.62 13.89 -22.78
N THR A 163 11.83 14.95 -22.01
CA THR A 163 11.69 14.88 -20.56
C THR A 163 10.83 16.03 -20.07
N GLY A 164 9.97 15.77 -19.09
CA GLY A 164 9.17 16.79 -18.42
C GLY A 164 9.49 16.83 -16.93
N ALA A 165 9.90 18.00 -16.41
CA ALA A 165 10.19 18.18 -14.99
C ALA A 165 8.91 18.57 -14.22
N ASP A 166 8.29 17.61 -13.53
CA ASP A 166 7.12 17.78 -12.69
C ASP A 166 7.54 18.02 -11.23
N LEU A 167 8.17 19.17 -10.97
CA LEU A 167 8.78 19.51 -9.68
C LEU A 167 7.79 19.47 -8.51
N ASN A 168 6.55 19.86 -8.74
CA ASN A 168 5.50 19.86 -7.72
C ASN A 168 4.64 18.58 -7.71
N GLY A 169 4.83 17.70 -8.68
CA GLY A 169 4.11 16.42 -8.81
C GLY A 169 2.66 16.57 -9.26
N ARG A 170 2.26 17.72 -9.79
CA ARG A 170 0.88 17.97 -10.18
C ARG A 170 0.45 17.11 -11.36
N VAL A 171 1.30 17.01 -12.37
CA VAL A 171 1.03 16.17 -13.55
C VAL A 171 0.95 14.71 -13.15
N GLY A 172 1.85 14.24 -12.30
CA GLY A 172 1.77 12.88 -11.76
C GLY A 172 0.45 12.61 -11.03
N ILE A 173 -0.06 13.56 -10.25
CA ILE A 173 -1.38 13.44 -9.60
C ILE A 173 -2.50 13.35 -10.63
N ASP A 174 -2.50 14.22 -11.64
CA ASP A 174 -3.52 14.23 -12.69
C ASP A 174 -3.49 12.94 -13.54
N TRP A 175 -2.32 12.27 -13.65
CA TRP A 175 -2.13 10.97 -14.27
C TRP A 175 -2.45 9.78 -13.35
N GLY A 176 -2.83 10.07 -12.10
CA GLY A 176 -3.11 9.05 -11.09
C GLY A 176 -1.87 8.24 -10.72
N VAL A 177 -0.69 8.85 -10.74
CA VAL A 177 0.57 8.22 -10.29
C VAL A 177 0.50 7.99 -8.79
N TYR A 178 0.70 6.75 -8.37
CA TYR A 178 0.73 6.37 -6.96
C TYR A 178 2.14 6.51 -6.36
N GLY A 179 3.15 6.36 -7.20
CA GLY A 179 4.55 6.43 -6.83
C GLY A 179 5.46 6.20 -8.04
N VAL A 180 6.76 6.15 -7.81
CA VAL A 180 7.75 5.89 -8.86
C VAL A 180 8.46 4.56 -8.57
N PRO A 181 8.80 3.78 -9.63
CA PRO A 181 8.50 4.04 -11.05
C PRO A 181 7.10 3.59 -11.46
N GLU A 182 6.56 4.21 -12.51
CA GLU A 182 5.39 3.77 -13.25
C GLU A 182 5.63 3.97 -14.75
N THR A 183 5.10 3.07 -15.57
CA THR A 183 5.25 3.16 -17.05
C THR A 183 3.88 3.10 -17.71
N PHE A 184 3.60 4.09 -18.56
CA PHE A 184 2.38 4.19 -19.33
C PHE A 184 2.66 3.85 -20.80
N VAL A 185 1.73 3.13 -21.44
CA VAL A 185 1.69 2.94 -22.89
C VAL A 185 0.66 3.89 -23.46
N ILE A 186 1.07 4.76 -24.38
CA ILE A 186 0.22 5.77 -25.00
C ILE A 186 -0.05 5.38 -26.45
N THR A 187 -1.31 5.49 -26.88
CA THR A 187 -1.75 5.22 -28.25
C THR A 187 -1.41 6.39 -29.20
N LYS A 188 -1.53 6.19 -30.50
CA LYS A 188 -1.30 7.23 -31.53
C LYS A 188 -2.21 8.46 -31.35
N ASP A 189 -3.41 8.27 -30.81
CA ASP A 189 -4.38 9.33 -30.56
C ASP A 189 -4.26 9.95 -29.15
N GLY A 190 -3.15 9.67 -28.42
CA GLY A 190 -2.87 10.27 -27.12
C GLY A 190 -3.74 9.75 -25.98
N ARG A 191 -4.11 8.45 -26.01
CA ARG A 191 -4.84 7.79 -24.93
C ARG A 191 -3.94 6.86 -24.14
N ILE A 192 -4.26 6.67 -22.86
CA ILE A 192 -3.55 5.72 -22.01
C ILE A 192 -4.08 4.31 -22.27
N ALA A 193 -3.32 3.50 -23.00
CA ALA A 193 -3.70 2.12 -23.28
C ALA A 193 -3.39 1.16 -22.11
N HIS A 194 -2.32 1.44 -21.36
CA HIS A 194 -1.90 0.59 -20.25
C HIS A 194 -1.09 1.39 -19.23
N LYS A 195 -1.15 0.96 -17.97
CA LYS A 195 -0.37 1.47 -16.88
C LYS A 195 0.30 0.31 -16.13
N HIS A 196 1.61 0.30 -16.13
CA HIS A 196 2.42 -0.61 -15.31
C HIS A 196 2.84 0.11 -14.04
N ILE A 197 2.54 -0.47 -12.87
CA ILE A 197 2.85 0.10 -11.57
C ILE A 197 4.06 -0.62 -10.99
N GLY A 198 5.05 0.15 -10.54
CA GLY A 198 6.31 -0.36 -10.00
C GLY A 198 7.34 -0.63 -11.08
N GLN A 199 8.44 -1.25 -10.67
CA GLN A 199 9.59 -1.54 -11.51
C GLN A 199 9.21 -2.36 -12.74
N LEU A 200 9.57 -1.88 -13.92
CA LEU A 200 9.39 -2.62 -15.16
C LEU A 200 10.45 -3.72 -15.27
N THR A 201 10.01 -4.97 -15.20
CA THR A 201 10.89 -6.13 -15.36
C THR A 201 11.04 -6.53 -16.81
N PRO A 202 12.13 -7.23 -17.21
CA PRO A 202 12.25 -7.79 -18.56
C PRO A 202 11.05 -8.66 -18.94
N GLN A 203 10.54 -9.46 -18.01
CA GLN A 203 9.37 -10.29 -18.26
C GLN A 203 8.12 -9.46 -18.55
N ALA A 204 7.80 -8.45 -17.73
CA ALA A 204 6.64 -7.57 -17.96
C ALA A 204 6.77 -6.80 -19.28
N LEU A 205 7.99 -6.39 -19.63
CA LEU A 205 8.27 -5.75 -20.90
C LEU A 205 7.95 -6.68 -22.09
N GLU A 206 8.45 -7.91 -22.07
CA GLU A 206 8.33 -8.84 -23.20
C GLU A 206 6.94 -9.46 -23.31
N GLU A 207 6.29 -9.77 -22.18
CA GLU A 207 5.00 -10.45 -22.16
C GLU A 207 3.80 -9.50 -22.25
N THR A 208 3.96 -8.25 -21.81
CA THR A 208 2.84 -7.30 -21.73
C THR A 208 3.06 -6.07 -22.60
N ILE A 209 4.15 -5.32 -22.37
CA ILE A 209 4.33 -4.01 -22.99
C ILE A 209 4.60 -4.11 -24.50
N LEU A 210 5.61 -4.89 -24.91
CA LEU A 210 5.98 -4.99 -26.33
C LEU A 210 4.89 -5.61 -27.20
N PRO A 211 4.17 -6.67 -26.79
CA PRO A 211 3.01 -7.17 -27.55
C PRO A 211 1.90 -6.12 -27.70
N LEU A 212 1.65 -5.34 -26.65
CA LEU A 212 0.67 -4.26 -26.71
C LEU A 212 1.11 -3.15 -27.67
N VAL A 213 2.36 -2.69 -27.60
CA VAL A 213 2.92 -1.67 -28.49
C VAL A 213 2.81 -2.12 -29.96
N ARG A 214 3.16 -3.38 -30.27
CA ARG A 214 3.02 -3.92 -31.64
C ARG A 214 1.59 -3.85 -32.12
N ARG A 215 0.64 -4.35 -31.33
CA ARG A 215 -0.79 -4.33 -31.67
C ARG A 215 -1.34 -2.92 -31.90
N LEU A 216 -0.96 -1.95 -31.05
CA LEU A 216 -1.40 -0.56 -31.19
C LEU A 216 -0.82 0.14 -32.43
N ARG A 217 0.34 -0.29 -32.90
CA ARG A 217 0.95 0.24 -34.12
C ARG A 217 0.28 -0.26 -35.41
N GLU A 218 -0.34 -1.43 -35.36
CA GLU A 218 -1.07 -2.03 -36.46
C GLU A 218 -2.49 -1.43 -36.64
N GLN A 219 -2.99 -0.70 -35.64
CA GLN A 219 -4.25 0.04 -35.67
C GLN A 219 -4.07 1.43 -36.31
#